data_0a275de3c1d0ec244f0d9bad943590c8
#
_entry.id   0a275de3c1d0ec244f0d9bad943590c8
#
_cell.length_a   1.000
_cell.length_b   1.000
_cell.length_c   1.000
_cell.angle_alpha   90.00
_cell.angle_beta   90.00
_cell.angle_gamma   90.00
#
_symmetry.space_group_name_H-M   'P 1'
#
loop_
_entity.id
_entity.type
_entity.pdbx_description
1 polymer ?
#
loop_
_entity_poly.entity_id
_entity_poly.type
_entity_poly.pdbx_seq_one_letter_code
_entity_poly.pdbx_strand_id
1 'polypeptide(L)'
;MLFSEQLWQRNLDLYQKTLALPFNQELAQGTLSPEAFGHYVIQDAHYLLAYGRALAVCAAKAYEADDVMQFSEAAKIAIVVERSLHDSFMQQFDISKQEFESTPLTLACHHYTSFLTATAWSESYPVVLAALLPCFWIYAEVGKDIVDNSIANNPYQAWIDTYSGEEFHTAVRNVIATVNKVAARCDADTLEKMHAAYRMGAKLEWLFWDSAYQQRQWHGLDHA
;
A
#
# COMPACT_ATOMS: atom_id res chain seq x y z
N MET A 1 -6.10 23.72 10.17
CA MET A 1 -5.56 22.72 9.23
C MET A 1 -5.67 21.36 9.90
N LEU A 2 -6.34 20.39 9.25
CA LEU A 2 -6.42 19.02 9.74
C LEU A 2 -5.04 18.37 9.74
N PHE A 3 -4.84 17.36 10.61
CA PHE A 3 -3.56 16.64 10.65
C PHE A 3 -3.26 15.92 9.32
N SER A 4 -4.26 15.33 8.68
CA SER A 4 -4.14 14.73 7.35
C SER A 4 -3.69 15.74 6.28
N GLU A 5 -4.18 16.97 6.30
CA GLU A 5 -3.74 18.03 5.38
C GLU A 5 -2.24 18.33 5.58
N GLN A 6 -1.78 18.35 6.83
CA GLN A 6 -0.35 18.53 7.13
C GLN A 6 0.49 17.34 6.64
N LEU A 7 0.01 16.10 6.85
CA LEU A 7 0.67 14.89 6.33
C LEU A 7 0.83 14.99 4.81
N TRP A 8 -0.24 15.32 4.10
CA TRP A 8 -0.22 15.42 2.64
C TRP A 8 0.75 16.47 2.14
N GLN A 9 0.65 17.70 2.68
CA GLN A 9 1.51 18.80 2.27
C GLN A 9 2.99 18.54 2.54
N ARG A 10 3.33 17.96 3.69
CA ARG A 10 4.73 17.62 4.03
C ARG A 10 5.31 16.49 3.16
N ASN A 11 4.49 15.76 2.41
CA ASN A 11 4.89 14.60 1.60
C ASN A 11 4.49 14.71 0.12
N LEU A 12 4.07 15.89 -0.32
CA LEU A 12 3.64 16.13 -1.70
C LEU A 12 4.75 15.79 -2.71
N ASP A 13 6.02 16.00 -2.32
CA ASP A 13 7.20 15.65 -3.11
C ASP A 13 7.29 14.14 -3.42
N LEU A 14 6.94 13.30 -2.45
CA LEU A 14 6.94 11.84 -2.61
C LEU A 14 5.76 11.38 -3.47
N TYR A 15 4.58 11.95 -3.25
CA TYR A 15 3.41 11.64 -4.05
C TYR A 15 3.64 11.99 -5.54
N GLN A 16 4.16 13.19 -5.84
CA GLN A 16 4.49 13.58 -7.20
C GLN A 16 5.53 12.65 -7.86
N LYS A 17 6.54 12.22 -7.10
CA LYS A 17 7.51 11.22 -7.58
C LYS A 17 6.86 9.87 -7.84
N THR A 18 5.88 9.46 -7.03
CA THR A 18 5.16 8.20 -7.22
C THR A 18 4.30 8.23 -8.50
N LEU A 19 3.58 9.33 -8.74
CA LEU A 19 2.84 9.52 -9.99
C LEU A 19 3.75 9.47 -11.23
N ALA A 20 4.95 10.03 -11.13
CA ALA A 20 5.90 10.10 -12.23
C ALA A 20 6.67 8.77 -12.47
N LEU A 21 6.44 7.72 -11.67
CA LEU A 21 7.09 6.43 -11.91
C LEU A 21 6.67 5.82 -13.25
N PRO A 22 7.61 5.27 -14.02
CA PRO A 22 7.30 4.58 -15.28
C PRO A 22 6.24 3.49 -15.10
N PHE A 23 6.27 2.74 -14.00
CA PHE A 23 5.25 1.74 -13.68
C PHE A 23 3.82 2.31 -13.78
N ASN A 24 3.54 3.42 -13.07
CA ASN A 24 2.21 4.01 -13.02
C ASN A 24 1.82 4.65 -14.36
N GLN A 25 2.77 5.30 -15.04
CA GLN A 25 2.55 5.92 -16.36
C GLN A 25 2.26 4.85 -17.43
N GLU A 26 3.05 3.80 -17.48
CA GLU A 26 2.89 2.71 -18.45
C GLU A 26 1.65 1.86 -18.14
N LEU A 27 1.28 1.68 -16.86
CA LEU A 27 0.04 1.03 -16.47
C LEU A 27 -1.17 1.82 -17.00
N ALA A 28 -1.21 3.13 -16.80
CA ALA A 28 -2.27 4.00 -17.33
C ALA A 28 -2.35 3.91 -18.87
N GLN A 29 -1.22 3.88 -19.57
CA GLN A 29 -1.16 3.77 -21.02
C GLN A 29 -1.31 2.33 -21.55
N GLY A 30 -1.46 1.33 -20.67
CA GLY A 30 -1.56 -0.07 -21.06
C GLY A 30 -0.30 -0.66 -21.73
N THR A 31 0.85 -0.01 -21.53
CA THR A 31 2.14 -0.38 -22.13
C THR A 31 3.11 -1.01 -21.13
N LEU A 32 2.75 -1.09 -19.84
CA LEU A 32 3.55 -1.78 -18.83
C LEU A 32 3.77 -3.24 -19.27
N SER A 33 4.99 -3.74 -19.11
CA SER A 33 5.27 -5.12 -19.51
C SER A 33 4.52 -6.13 -18.61
N PRO A 34 3.99 -7.24 -19.18
CA PRO A 34 3.36 -8.30 -18.38
C PRO A 34 4.29 -8.87 -17.31
N GLU A 35 5.58 -8.95 -17.57
CA GLU A 35 6.59 -9.44 -16.64
C GLU A 35 6.74 -8.51 -15.42
N ALA A 36 6.80 -7.18 -15.65
CA ALA A 36 6.88 -6.20 -14.56
C ALA A 36 5.61 -6.20 -13.73
N PHE A 37 4.43 -6.29 -14.37
CA PHE A 37 3.16 -6.38 -13.67
C PHE A 37 3.01 -7.68 -12.89
N GLY A 38 3.37 -8.82 -13.50
CA GLY A 38 3.36 -10.14 -12.82
C GLY A 38 4.27 -10.16 -11.59
N HIS A 39 5.48 -9.60 -11.72
CA HIS A 39 6.39 -9.46 -10.59
C HIS A 39 5.80 -8.57 -9.48
N TYR A 40 5.16 -7.44 -9.84
CA TYR A 40 4.44 -6.58 -8.90
C TYR A 40 3.35 -7.37 -8.16
N VAL A 41 2.51 -8.12 -8.87
CA VAL A 41 1.39 -8.88 -8.27
C VAL A 41 1.89 -9.91 -7.25
N ILE A 42 3.01 -10.61 -7.54
CA ILE A 42 3.61 -11.57 -6.59
C ILE A 42 4.07 -10.85 -5.32
N GLN A 43 4.77 -9.72 -5.46
CA GLN A 43 5.25 -8.94 -4.32
C GLN A 43 4.10 -8.32 -3.52
N ASP A 44 3.05 -7.86 -4.22
CA ASP A 44 1.86 -7.26 -3.61
C ASP A 44 1.06 -8.29 -2.78
N ALA A 45 0.95 -9.52 -3.25
CA ALA A 45 0.32 -10.59 -2.49
C ALA A 45 1.06 -10.87 -1.16
N HIS A 46 2.37 -10.95 -1.17
CA HIS A 46 3.16 -11.07 0.06
C HIS A 46 3.01 -9.85 0.97
N TYR A 47 2.99 -8.65 0.37
CA TYR A 47 2.77 -7.40 1.08
C TYR A 47 1.41 -7.37 1.78
N LEU A 48 0.31 -7.70 1.07
CA LEU A 48 -1.05 -7.66 1.61
C LEU A 48 -1.25 -8.61 2.80
N LEU A 49 -0.60 -9.77 2.80
CA LEU A 49 -0.60 -10.68 3.96
C LEU A 49 0.03 -10.05 5.20
N ALA A 50 1.16 -9.37 5.05
CA ALA A 50 1.83 -8.67 6.14
C ALA A 50 1.05 -7.42 6.57
N TYR A 51 0.51 -6.68 5.61
CA TYR A 51 -0.33 -5.50 5.84
C TYR A 51 -1.60 -5.87 6.62
N GLY A 52 -2.28 -6.94 6.24
CA GLY A 52 -3.45 -7.45 6.95
C GLY A 52 -3.14 -7.80 8.41
N ARG A 53 -1.96 -8.37 8.69
CA ARG A 53 -1.51 -8.62 10.07
C ARG A 53 -1.25 -7.32 10.84
N ALA A 54 -0.61 -6.35 10.21
CA ALA A 54 -0.37 -5.03 10.82
C ALA A 54 -1.68 -4.29 11.12
N LEU A 55 -2.69 -4.37 10.23
CA LEU A 55 -4.04 -3.85 10.44
C LEU A 55 -4.75 -4.54 11.61
N ALA A 56 -4.62 -5.87 11.75
CA ALA A 56 -5.18 -6.59 12.88
C ALA A 56 -4.55 -6.17 14.22
N VAL A 57 -3.24 -5.93 14.25
CA VAL A 57 -2.55 -5.36 15.43
C VAL A 57 -3.01 -3.92 15.68
N CYS A 58 -3.21 -3.11 14.63
CA CYS A 58 -3.78 -1.76 14.73
C CYS A 58 -5.17 -1.81 15.39
N ALA A 59 -6.05 -2.72 14.94
CA ALA A 59 -7.36 -2.94 15.54
C ALA A 59 -7.26 -3.29 17.03
N ALA A 60 -6.32 -4.19 17.40
CA ALA A 60 -6.12 -4.58 18.80
C ALA A 60 -5.62 -3.42 19.69
N LYS A 61 -5.00 -2.40 19.11
CA LYS A 61 -4.51 -1.19 19.79
C LYS A 61 -5.51 -0.04 19.80
N ALA A 62 -6.58 -0.14 19.02
CA ALA A 62 -7.55 0.94 18.85
C ALA A 62 -8.22 1.32 20.19
N TYR A 63 -8.48 2.62 20.36
CA TYR A 63 -9.03 3.16 21.60
C TYR A 63 -10.56 3.04 21.70
N GLU A 64 -11.23 2.95 20.55
CA GLU A 64 -12.70 2.95 20.45
C GLU A 64 -13.18 1.72 19.69
N ALA A 65 -14.36 1.21 20.05
CA ALA A 65 -14.93 0.00 19.43
C ALA A 65 -15.14 0.15 17.92
N ASP A 66 -15.53 1.33 17.46
CA ASP A 66 -15.73 1.60 16.04
C ASP A 66 -14.41 1.51 15.25
N ASP A 67 -13.31 1.99 15.83
CA ASP A 67 -11.97 1.87 15.24
C ASP A 67 -11.52 0.39 15.21
N VAL A 68 -11.84 -0.41 16.25
CA VAL A 68 -11.60 -1.86 16.26
C VAL A 68 -12.32 -2.53 15.11
N MET A 69 -13.60 -2.24 14.90
CA MET A 69 -14.38 -2.79 13.79
C MET A 69 -13.80 -2.37 12.44
N GLN A 70 -13.48 -1.08 12.27
CA GLN A 70 -12.92 -0.53 11.04
C GLN A 70 -11.64 -1.25 10.61
N PHE A 71 -10.67 -1.39 11.52
CA PHE A 71 -9.37 -2.00 11.19
C PHE A 71 -9.41 -3.52 11.14
N SER A 72 -10.35 -4.17 11.86
CA SER A 72 -10.61 -5.60 11.70
C SER A 72 -11.19 -5.91 10.32
N GLU A 73 -12.14 -5.11 9.85
CA GLU A 73 -12.68 -5.26 8.50
C GLU A 73 -11.64 -4.94 7.42
N ALA A 74 -10.83 -3.89 7.61
CA ALA A 74 -9.73 -3.58 6.71
C ALA A 74 -8.71 -4.72 6.63
N ALA A 75 -8.38 -5.36 7.75
CA ALA A 75 -7.49 -6.53 7.79
C ALA A 75 -8.09 -7.72 7.02
N LYS A 76 -9.37 -7.99 7.20
CA LYS A 76 -10.09 -9.03 6.45
C LYS A 76 -10.09 -8.74 4.96
N ILE A 77 -10.40 -7.49 4.55
CA ILE A 77 -10.43 -7.07 3.14
C ILE A 77 -9.04 -7.25 2.51
N ALA A 78 -7.96 -6.85 3.18
CA ALA A 78 -6.60 -7.04 2.66
C ALA A 78 -6.30 -8.52 2.32
N ILE A 79 -6.72 -9.46 3.17
CA ILE A 79 -6.55 -10.90 2.93
C ILE A 79 -7.48 -11.40 1.81
N VAL A 80 -8.71 -10.88 1.71
CA VAL A 80 -9.65 -11.26 0.65
C VAL A 80 -9.16 -10.76 -0.70
N VAL A 81 -8.69 -9.51 -0.77
CA VAL A 81 -8.12 -8.93 -2.00
C VAL A 81 -6.89 -9.71 -2.43
N GLU A 82 -5.96 -10.03 -1.51
CA GLU A 82 -4.80 -10.88 -1.79
C GLU A 82 -5.22 -12.19 -2.48
N ARG A 83 -6.18 -12.91 -1.91
CA ARG A 83 -6.67 -14.18 -2.50
C ARG A 83 -7.30 -13.99 -3.87
N SER A 84 -8.08 -12.93 -4.07
CA SER A 84 -8.71 -12.62 -5.34
C SER A 84 -7.70 -12.25 -6.43
N LEU A 85 -6.68 -11.48 -6.08
CA LEU A 85 -5.57 -11.13 -6.98
C LEU A 85 -4.78 -12.38 -7.40
N HIS A 86 -4.53 -13.30 -6.46
CA HIS A 86 -3.90 -14.58 -6.75
C HIS A 86 -4.67 -15.36 -7.82
N ASP A 87 -5.97 -15.56 -7.60
CA ASP A 87 -6.76 -16.41 -8.49
C ASP A 87 -6.95 -15.79 -9.89
N SER A 88 -7.14 -14.47 -9.98
CA SER A 88 -7.45 -13.78 -11.23
C SER A 88 -6.20 -13.38 -12.03
N PHE A 89 -5.21 -12.76 -11.39
CA PHE A 89 -4.03 -12.27 -12.09
C PHE A 89 -3.03 -13.38 -12.40
N MET A 90 -2.89 -14.39 -11.53
CA MET A 90 -2.07 -15.56 -11.85
C MET A 90 -2.56 -16.27 -13.11
N GLN A 91 -3.89 -16.39 -13.28
CA GLN A 91 -4.47 -16.95 -14.51
C GLN A 91 -4.28 -16.03 -15.72
N GLN A 92 -4.50 -14.72 -15.56
CA GLN A 92 -4.42 -13.75 -16.64
C GLN A 92 -2.99 -13.59 -17.18
N PHE A 93 -1.98 -13.66 -16.30
CA PHE A 93 -0.57 -13.45 -16.65
C PHE A 93 0.25 -14.74 -16.67
N ASP A 94 -0.44 -15.91 -16.69
CA ASP A 94 0.18 -17.25 -16.75
C ASP A 94 1.26 -17.49 -15.67
N ILE A 95 1.06 -16.90 -14.48
CA ILE A 95 1.93 -17.09 -13.33
C ILE A 95 1.59 -18.43 -12.68
N SER A 96 2.53 -19.36 -12.71
CA SER A 96 2.33 -20.65 -12.06
C SER A 96 2.41 -20.55 -10.54
N LYS A 97 1.70 -21.46 -9.83
CA LYS A 97 1.82 -21.56 -8.37
C LYS A 97 3.26 -21.79 -7.92
N GLN A 98 4.04 -22.56 -8.68
CA GLN A 98 5.44 -22.81 -8.38
C GLN A 98 6.27 -21.52 -8.48
N GLU A 99 6.06 -20.71 -9.51
CA GLU A 99 6.73 -19.43 -9.69
C GLU A 99 6.40 -18.48 -8.52
N PHE A 100 5.13 -18.37 -8.17
CA PHE A 100 4.71 -17.59 -7.00
C PHE A 100 5.39 -18.03 -5.70
N GLU A 101 5.37 -19.34 -5.40
CA GLU A 101 5.96 -19.89 -4.17
C GLU A 101 7.49 -19.79 -4.15
N SER A 102 8.16 -19.82 -5.30
CA SER A 102 9.62 -19.75 -5.42
C SER A 102 10.16 -18.33 -5.55
N THR A 103 9.32 -17.34 -5.88
CA THR A 103 9.75 -15.94 -6.02
C THR A 103 10.05 -15.33 -4.64
N PRO A 104 11.30 -14.96 -4.35
CA PRO A 104 11.63 -14.37 -3.06
C PRO A 104 11.07 -12.97 -2.92
N LEU A 105 10.89 -12.51 -1.68
CA LEU A 105 10.59 -11.11 -1.40
C LEU A 105 11.72 -10.22 -1.92
N THR A 106 11.36 -9.18 -2.67
CA THR A 106 12.34 -8.11 -2.99
C THR A 106 12.79 -7.39 -1.74
N LEU A 107 13.95 -6.74 -1.80
CA LEU A 107 14.43 -5.93 -0.68
C LEU A 107 13.40 -4.84 -0.30
N ALA A 108 12.73 -4.23 -1.28
CA ALA A 108 11.70 -3.23 -1.05
C ALA A 108 10.47 -3.81 -0.33
N CYS A 109 9.94 -4.93 -0.80
CA CYS A 109 8.82 -5.61 -0.16
C CYS A 109 9.18 -6.08 1.26
N HIS A 110 10.35 -6.72 1.44
CA HIS A 110 10.84 -7.12 2.75
C HIS A 110 11.01 -5.94 3.71
N HIS A 111 11.58 -4.83 3.24
CA HIS A 111 11.75 -3.63 4.07
C HIS A 111 10.40 -3.05 4.47
N TYR A 112 9.45 -2.93 3.53
CA TYR A 112 8.15 -2.34 3.83
C TYR A 112 7.34 -3.21 4.81
N THR A 113 7.26 -4.50 4.57
CA THR A 113 6.56 -5.44 5.47
C THR A 113 7.19 -5.51 6.86
N SER A 114 8.53 -5.47 6.94
CA SER A 114 9.26 -5.42 8.22
C SER A 114 9.02 -4.11 8.97
N PHE A 115 9.03 -2.96 8.27
CA PHE A 115 8.72 -1.65 8.86
C PHE A 115 7.31 -1.63 9.44
N LEU A 116 6.30 -2.06 8.68
CA LEU A 116 4.91 -2.07 9.16
C LEU A 116 4.73 -3.02 10.34
N THR A 117 5.29 -4.22 10.27
CA THR A 117 5.22 -5.20 11.35
C THR A 117 5.90 -4.68 12.62
N ALA A 118 7.13 -4.17 12.51
CA ALA A 118 7.85 -3.62 13.65
C ALA A 118 7.10 -2.44 14.27
N THR A 119 6.63 -1.49 13.46
CA THR A 119 5.85 -0.33 13.92
C THR A 119 4.54 -0.77 14.58
N ALA A 120 3.82 -1.74 13.98
CA ALA A 120 2.57 -2.24 14.54
C ALA A 120 2.75 -2.81 15.95
N TRP A 121 3.84 -3.52 16.22
CA TRP A 121 4.09 -4.12 17.53
C TRP A 121 4.72 -3.15 18.53
N SER A 122 5.67 -2.32 18.12
CA SER A 122 6.48 -1.49 19.04
C SER A 122 5.87 -0.11 19.35
N GLU A 123 5.07 0.46 18.42
CA GLU A 123 4.63 1.84 18.53
C GLU A 123 3.20 1.98 19.11
N SER A 124 2.86 3.20 19.52
CA SER A 124 1.50 3.55 19.97
C SER A 124 0.49 3.55 18.81
N TYR A 125 -0.79 3.38 19.13
CA TYR A 125 -1.88 3.38 18.15
C TYR A 125 -1.84 4.53 17.15
N PRO A 126 -1.65 5.81 17.54
CA PRO A 126 -1.56 6.93 16.59
C PRO A 126 -0.43 6.76 15.57
N VAL A 127 0.74 6.29 16.00
CA VAL A 127 1.89 6.11 15.12
C VAL A 127 1.67 4.96 14.15
N VAL A 128 1.05 3.86 14.61
CA VAL A 128 0.65 2.74 13.74
C VAL A 128 -0.33 3.19 12.67
N LEU A 129 -1.36 3.98 13.03
CA LEU A 129 -2.30 4.56 12.07
C LEU A 129 -1.60 5.37 10.97
N ALA A 130 -0.65 6.21 11.37
CA ALA A 130 0.10 7.04 10.43
C ALA A 130 1.00 6.20 9.51
N ALA A 131 1.58 5.10 10.01
CA ALA A 131 2.40 4.19 9.20
C ALA A 131 1.58 3.40 8.16
N LEU A 132 0.33 3.05 8.49
CA LEU A 132 -0.56 2.28 7.61
C LEU A 132 -1.28 3.15 6.56
N LEU A 133 -1.45 4.46 6.84
CA LEU A 133 -2.23 5.35 6.00
C LEU A 133 -1.70 5.50 4.55
N PRO A 134 -0.38 5.50 4.26
CA PRO A 134 0.12 5.61 2.89
C PRO A 134 -0.46 4.57 1.93
N CYS A 135 -0.55 3.32 2.34
CA CYS A 135 -1.10 2.24 1.51
C CYS A 135 -2.58 2.48 1.13
N PHE A 136 -3.36 3.09 2.00
CA PHE A 136 -4.73 3.51 1.68
C PHE A 136 -4.73 4.73 0.76
N TRP A 137 -4.09 5.80 1.19
CA TRP A 137 -4.29 7.12 0.59
C TRP A 137 -3.52 7.31 -0.71
N ILE A 138 -2.25 6.89 -0.75
CA ILE A 138 -1.44 7.02 -1.97
C ILE A 138 -2.02 6.14 -3.08
N TYR A 139 -2.45 4.90 -2.77
CA TYR A 139 -3.10 4.03 -3.75
C TYR A 139 -4.40 4.62 -4.29
N ALA A 140 -5.22 5.26 -3.45
CA ALA A 140 -6.45 5.92 -3.90
C ALA A 140 -6.16 7.08 -4.86
N GLU A 141 -5.17 7.90 -4.55
CA GLU A 141 -4.81 9.05 -5.39
C GLU A 141 -4.09 8.63 -6.68
N VAL A 142 -3.23 7.60 -6.61
CA VAL A 142 -2.61 7.01 -7.81
C VAL A 142 -3.67 6.34 -8.69
N GLY A 143 -4.57 5.56 -8.10
CA GLY A 143 -5.67 4.92 -8.84
C GLY A 143 -6.55 5.94 -9.57
N LYS A 144 -6.85 7.06 -8.93
CA LYS A 144 -7.59 8.17 -9.55
C LYS A 144 -6.83 8.79 -10.73
N ASP A 145 -5.55 9.10 -10.54
CA ASP A 145 -4.71 9.66 -11.62
C ASP A 145 -4.62 8.68 -12.81
N ILE A 146 -4.49 7.39 -12.54
CA ILE A 146 -4.46 6.37 -13.58
C ILE A 146 -5.79 6.32 -14.35
N VAL A 147 -6.94 6.37 -13.67
CA VAL A 147 -8.25 6.41 -14.34
C VAL A 147 -8.36 7.61 -15.25
N ASP A 148 -7.99 8.81 -14.78
CA ASP A 148 -8.06 10.04 -15.54
C ASP A 148 -7.17 10.03 -16.81
N ASN A 149 -6.12 9.20 -16.81
CA ASN A 149 -5.13 9.08 -17.89
C ASN A 149 -5.16 7.73 -18.62
N SER A 150 -6.09 6.83 -18.28
CA SER A 150 -6.15 5.48 -18.84
C SER A 150 -6.67 5.43 -20.26
N ILE A 151 -6.10 4.54 -21.06
CA ILE A 151 -6.60 4.23 -22.41
C ILE A 151 -7.84 3.32 -22.34
N ALA A 152 -8.66 3.36 -23.40
CA ALA A 152 -9.77 2.42 -23.56
C ALA A 152 -9.25 0.98 -23.75
N ASN A 153 -9.93 -0.01 -23.14
CA ASN A 153 -9.54 -1.43 -23.16
C ASN A 153 -8.14 -1.69 -22.59
N ASN A 154 -7.83 -1.03 -21.48
CA ASN A 154 -6.56 -1.21 -20.78
C ASN A 154 -6.40 -2.67 -20.31
N PRO A 155 -5.29 -3.37 -20.59
CA PRO A 155 -5.07 -4.76 -20.14
C PRO A 155 -5.05 -4.89 -18.61
N TYR A 156 -4.84 -3.81 -17.88
CA TYR A 156 -4.80 -3.76 -16.41
C TYR A 156 -6.11 -3.22 -15.78
N GLN A 157 -7.22 -3.24 -16.54
CA GLN A 157 -8.49 -2.63 -16.12
C GLN A 157 -8.98 -3.18 -14.76
N ALA A 158 -8.82 -4.47 -14.49
CA ALA A 158 -9.22 -5.06 -13.21
C ALA A 158 -8.47 -4.46 -12.01
N TRP A 159 -7.18 -4.14 -12.17
CA TRP A 159 -6.40 -3.44 -11.16
C TRP A 159 -6.90 -2.00 -10.99
N ILE A 160 -7.11 -1.30 -12.10
CA ILE A 160 -7.63 0.07 -12.11
C ILE A 160 -8.98 0.16 -11.39
N ASP A 161 -9.90 -0.75 -11.70
CA ASP A 161 -11.24 -0.81 -11.09
C ASP A 161 -11.17 -1.05 -9.58
N THR A 162 -10.21 -1.86 -9.12
CA THR A 162 -10.03 -2.15 -7.69
C THR A 162 -9.67 -0.90 -6.90
N TYR A 163 -8.72 -0.11 -7.39
CA TYR A 163 -8.18 1.05 -6.65
C TYR A 163 -8.88 2.38 -6.95
N SER A 164 -9.71 2.42 -8.00
CA SER A 164 -10.54 3.59 -8.33
C SER A 164 -11.99 3.46 -7.85
N GLY A 165 -12.39 2.31 -7.32
CA GLY A 165 -13.76 2.05 -6.89
C GLY A 165 -14.21 2.91 -5.70
N GLU A 166 -15.49 3.34 -5.69
CA GLU A 166 -16.05 4.20 -4.63
C GLU A 166 -16.00 3.53 -3.24
N GLU A 167 -16.07 2.19 -3.17
CA GLU A 167 -15.94 1.44 -1.93
C GLU A 167 -14.56 1.65 -1.30
N PHE A 168 -13.49 1.53 -2.11
CA PHE A 168 -12.12 1.77 -1.67
C PHE A 168 -11.91 3.22 -1.24
N HIS A 169 -12.38 4.19 -2.03
CA HIS A 169 -12.30 5.61 -1.68
C HIS A 169 -13.06 5.95 -0.39
N THR A 170 -14.19 5.30 -0.14
CA THR A 170 -14.94 5.45 1.11
C THR A 170 -14.15 4.92 2.30
N ALA A 171 -13.53 3.74 2.16
CA ALA A 171 -12.65 3.19 3.19
C ALA A 171 -11.48 4.15 3.51
N VAL A 172 -10.84 4.71 2.48
CA VAL A 172 -9.75 5.69 2.62
C VAL A 172 -10.21 6.94 3.38
N ARG A 173 -11.36 7.53 3.00
CA ARG A 173 -11.92 8.69 3.71
C ARG A 173 -12.17 8.40 5.19
N ASN A 174 -12.68 7.22 5.50
CA ASN A 174 -12.92 6.79 6.87
C ASN A 174 -11.61 6.64 7.67
N VAL A 175 -10.57 6.07 7.08
CA VAL A 175 -9.25 5.97 7.73
C VAL A 175 -8.65 7.35 7.98
N ILE A 176 -8.73 8.27 7.01
CA ILE A 176 -8.28 9.66 7.17
C ILE A 176 -9.04 10.37 8.31
N ALA A 177 -10.36 10.16 8.39
CA ALA A 177 -11.17 10.73 9.47
C ALA A 177 -10.75 10.20 10.85
N THR A 178 -10.46 8.88 10.95
CA THR A 178 -9.95 8.26 12.18
C THR A 178 -8.58 8.81 12.55
N VAL A 179 -7.66 8.95 11.58
CA VAL A 179 -6.34 9.58 11.82
C VAL A 179 -6.49 11.00 12.36
N ASN A 180 -7.36 11.83 11.79
CA ASN A 180 -7.60 13.19 12.28
C ASN A 180 -8.19 13.20 13.70
N LYS A 181 -9.17 12.32 13.97
CA LYS A 181 -9.79 12.16 15.29
C LYS A 181 -8.76 11.80 16.37
N VAL A 182 -7.88 10.85 16.05
CA VAL A 182 -6.84 10.38 16.98
C VAL A 182 -5.75 11.42 17.16
N ALA A 183 -5.27 12.04 16.10
CA ALA A 183 -4.23 13.07 16.12
C ALA A 183 -4.65 14.29 16.96
N ALA A 184 -5.93 14.66 16.97
CA ALA A 184 -6.44 15.77 17.75
C ALA A 184 -6.28 15.59 19.28
N ARG A 185 -5.99 14.37 19.74
CA ARG A 185 -5.80 14.01 21.16
C ARG A 185 -4.33 13.73 21.50
N CYS A 186 -3.41 13.88 20.53
CA CYS A 186 -2.00 13.59 20.70
C CYS A 186 -1.21 14.82 21.11
N ASP A 187 -0.13 14.61 21.88
CA ASP A 187 0.88 15.62 22.15
C ASP A 187 1.80 15.86 20.93
N ALA A 188 2.63 16.90 21.00
CA ALA A 188 3.50 17.29 19.91
C ALA A 188 4.52 16.20 19.53
N ASP A 189 5.06 15.49 20.51
CA ASP A 189 6.04 14.43 20.29
C ASP A 189 5.41 13.24 19.54
N THR A 190 4.18 12.87 19.91
CA THR A 190 3.41 11.83 19.22
C THR A 190 3.08 12.26 17.78
N LEU A 191 2.67 13.52 17.56
CA LEU A 191 2.39 14.04 16.22
C LEU A 191 3.63 13.99 15.31
N GLU A 192 4.82 14.36 15.81
CA GLU A 192 6.06 14.26 15.01
C GLU A 192 6.43 12.80 14.71
N LYS A 193 6.19 11.85 15.63
CA LYS A 193 6.35 10.41 15.33
C LYS A 193 5.36 9.95 14.25
N MET A 194 4.11 10.41 14.29
CA MET A 194 3.12 10.15 13.24
C MET A 194 3.59 10.69 11.88
N HIS A 195 4.13 11.92 11.83
CA HIS A 195 4.70 12.49 10.60
C HIS A 195 5.87 11.66 10.07
N ALA A 196 6.77 11.23 10.95
CA ALA A 196 7.92 10.39 10.57
C ALA A 196 7.47 9.02 10.04
N ALA A 197 6.50 8.38 10.69
CA ALA A 197 5.97 7.08 10.28
C ALA A 197 5.25 7.15 8.93
N TYR A 198 4.39 8.16 8.70
CA TYR A 198 3.75 8.39 7.41
C TYR A 198 4.77 8.62 6.30
N ARG A 199 5.77 9.50 6.54
CA ARG A 199 6.81 9.77 5.54
C ARG A 199 7.63 8.52 5.20
N MET A 200 7.91 7.67 6.18
CA MET A 200 8.60 6.40 5.91
C MET A 200 7.72 5.49 5.06
N GLY A 201 6.44 5.30 5.40
CA GLY A 201 5.49 4.55 4.58
C GLY A 201 5.42 5.07 3.14
N ALA A 202 5.28 6.39 2.96
CA ALA A 202 5.23 7.01 1.63
C ALA A 202 6.52 6.79 0.79
N LYS A 203 7.69 6.77 1.44
CA LYS A 203 8.95 6.39 0.76
C LYS A 203 8.97 4.93 0.35
N LEU A 204 8.41 4.06 1.20
CA LEU A 204 8.37 2.63 0.96
C LEU A 204 7.35 2.26 -0.13
N GLU A 205 6.26 3.03 -0.27
CA GLU A 205 5.37 2.94 -1.43
C GLU A 205 6.12 3.22 -2.73
N TRP A 206 6.83 4.34 -2.79
CA TRP A 206 7.61 4.68 -3.97
C TRP A 206 8.63 3.59 -4.31
N LEU A 207 9.37 3.12 -3.30
CA LEU A 207 10.38 2.05 -3.49
C LEU A 207 9.75 0.73 -3.94
N PHE A 208 8.55 0.42 -3.47
CA PHE A 208 7.84 -0.80 -3.83
C PHE A 208 7.53 -0.83 -5.33
N TRP A 209 6.91 0.21 -5.88
CA TRP A 209 6.62 0.32 -7.31
C TRP A 209 7.88 0.40 -8.18
N ASP A 210 8.88 1.21 -7.77
CA ASP A 210 10.15 1.32 -8.50
C ASP A 210 10.90 -0.03 -8.55
N SER A 211 10.93 -0.75 -7.43
CA SER A 211 11.54 -2.08 -7.35
C SER A 211 10.80 -3.11 -8.21
N ALA A 212 9.46 -3.07 -8.21
CA ALA A 212 8.65 -3.95 -9.03
C ALA A 212 8.87 -3.69 -10.53
N TYR A 213 8.87 -2.42 -10.95
CA TYR A 213 9.13 -2.03 -12.34
C TYR A 213 10.49 -2.51 -12.84
N GLN A 214 11.53 -2.36 -12.00
CA GLN A 214 12.88 -2.76 -12.34
C GLN A 214 13.18 -4.23 -12.04
N GLN A 215 12.21 -4.97 -11.51
CA GLN A 215 12.36 -6.39 -11.11
C GLN A 215 13.62 -6.61 -10.26
N ARG A 216 13.89 -5.68 -9.34
CA ARG A 216 15.10 -5.71 -8.52
C ARG A 216 15.10 -6.88 -7.57
N GLN A 217 16.20 -7.64 -7.59
CA GLN A 217 16.49 -8.73 -6.66
C GLN A 217 17.52 -8.29 -5.62
N TRP A 218 17.82 -9.17 -4.68
CA TRP A 218 18.89 -8.96 -3.70
C TRP A 218 20.25 -8.97 -4.41
N HIS A 219 20.97 -7.86 -4.36
CA HIS A 219 22.23 -7.72 -5.09
C HIS A 219 23.27 -8.76 -4.65
N GLY A 220 23.62 -9.72 -5.52
CA GLY A 220 24.73 -10.64 -5.38
C GLY A 220 24.60 -11.68 -4.25
N LEU A 221 23.43 -11.75 -3.61
CA LEU A 221 23.18 -12.71 -2.51
C LEU A 221 22.28 -13.87 -2.93
N ASP A 222 21.57 -13.76 -4.05
CA ASP A 222 20.59 -14.76 -4.50
C ASP A 222 21.23 -15.96 -5.23
N HIS A 223 22.56 -16.02 -5.30
CA HIS A 223 23.34 -17.10 -5.91
C HIS A 223 24.30 -17.77 -4.93
N ALA A 224 24.05 -17.66 -3.63
CA ALA A 224 24.87 -18.32 -2.61
C ALA A 224 24.25 -19.64 -2.16
#